data_63de96757769432b55e83e631d8a5668
#
_entry.id   63de96757769432b55e83e631d8a5668
#
_cell.length_a   1.000
_cell.length_b   1.000
_cell.length_c   1.000
_cell.angle_alpha   90.00
_cell.angle_beta   90.00
_cell.angle_gamma   90.00
#
_symmetry.space_group_name_H-M   'P 1'
#
loop_
_entity.id
_entity.type
_entity.pdbx_description
1 polymer ?
#
loop_
_entity_poly.entity_id
_entity_poly.type
_entity_poly.pdbx_seq_one_letter_code
_entity_poly.pdbx_strand_id
1 'polypeptide(L)' 'MANEDIRNLINNRRLKYWEIAKEYGTTDSNFSRLLRTPLSDDNREKILNIIDKFK' A
#
# COMPACT_ATOMS: atom_id res chain seq x y z
N MET A 1 14.37 -2.59 -3.76
CA MET A 1 13.05 -2.85 -4.31
C MET A 1 12.21 -1.58 -4.27
N ALA A 2 11.29 -1.46 -5.21
CA ALA A 2 10.43 -0.28 -5.23
C ALA A 2 9.49 -0.27 -4.03
N ASN A 3 9.29 0.92 -3.47
CA ASN A 3 8.31 1.15 -2.39
C ASN A 3 8.60 0.38 -1.10
N GLU A 4 9.87 0.19 -0.82
CA GLU A 4 10.30 -0.54 0.36
C GLU A 4 9.81 0.12 1.64
N ASP A 5 9.78 1.44 1.68
CA ASP A 5 9.31 2.21 2.81
C ASP A 5 7.82 1.94 3.08
N ILE A 6 7.01 1.86 2.02
CA ILE A 6 5.59 1.56 2.16
C ILE A 6 5.39 0.14 2.65
N ARG A 7 6.14 -0.81 2.09
CA ARG A 7 6.05 -2.21 2.49
C ARG A 7 6.44 -2.40 3.96
N ASN A 8 7.50 -1.71 4.37
CA ASN A 8 7.93 -1.75 5.77
C ASN A 8 6.89 -1.17 6.70
N LEU A 9 6.24 -0.08 6.28
CA LEU A 9 5.20 0.54 7.09
C LEU A 9 4.00 -0.39 7.26
N ILE A 10 3.60 -1.07 6.20
CA ILE A 10 2.51 -2.04 6.24
C ILE A 10 2.85 -3.17 7.23
N ASN A 11 4.07 -3.69 7.15
CA ASN A 11 4.51 -4.76 8.04
C ASN A 11 4.58 -4.30 9.50
N ASN A 12 5.09 -3.10 9.73
CA ASN A 12 5.21 -2.56 11.08
C ASN A 12 3.86 -2.37 11.75
N ARG A 13 2.85 -2.05 10.97
CA ARG A 13 1.50 -1.87 11.48
C ARG A 13 0.68 -3.16 11.45
N ARG A 14 1.29 -4.25 11.01
CA ARG A 14 0.67 -5.58 10.94
C ARG A 14 -0.58 -5.59 10.06
N LEU A 15 -0.56 -4.78 9.01
CA LEU A 15 -1.65 -4.70 8.05
C LEU A 15 -1.46 -5.75 6.97
N LYS A 16 -2.56 -6.09 6.32
CA LYS A 16 -2.54 -7.03 5.20
C LYS A 16 -2.80 -6.28 3.91
N TYR A 17 -2.19 -6.75 2.84
CA TYR A 17 -2.33 -6.10 1.54
C TYR A 17 -3.77 -6.05 1.06
N TRP A 18 -4.56 -7.10 1.32
CA TRP A 18 -5.94 -7.12 0.87
C TRP A 18 -6.79 -6.05 1.57
N GLU A 19 -6.48 -5.72 2.80
CA GLU A 19 -7.18 -4.68 3.53
C GLU A 19 -6.95 -3.32 2.87
N ILE A 20 -5.69 -3.03 2.56
CA ILE A 20 -5.32 -1.78 1.91
C ILE A 20 -5.84 -1.75 0.48
N ALA A 21 -5.76 -2.85 -0.23
CA ALA A 21 -6.25 -2.96 -1.60
C ALA A 21 -7.75 -2.69 -1.67
N LYS A 22 -8.50 -3.18 -0.71
CA LYS A 22 -9.93 -2.96 -0.63
C LYS A 22 -10.26 -1.48 -0.49
N GLU A 23 -9.55 -0.79 0.37
CA GLU A 23 -9.73 0.65 0.56
C GLU A 23 -9.25 1.44 -0.65
N TYR A 24 -8.21 0.96 -1.31
CA TYR A 24 -7.68 1.58 -2.52
C TYR A 24 -8.63 1.40 -3.71
N GLY A 25 -9.42 0.34 -3.70
CA GLY A 25 -10.36 0.03 -4.77
C GLY A 25 -9.81 -0.96 -5.79
N THR A 26 -8.95 -1.87 -5.35
CA THR A 26 -8.34 -2.86 -6.24
C THR A 26 -8.27 -4.22 -5.53
N THR A 27 -7.72 -5.22 -6.20
CA THR A 27 -7.52 -6.54 -5.61
C THR A 27 -6.13 -6.60 -4.98
N ASP A 28 -5.93 -7.58 -4.08
CA ASP A 28 -4.62 -7.74 -3.44
C ASP A 28 -3.55 -8.13 -4.45
N SER A 29 -3.89 -8.89 -5.46
CA SER A 29 -2.96 -9.24 -6.53
C SER A 29 -2.49 -8.01 -7.29
N ASN A 30 -3.43 -7.15 -7.66
CA ASN A 30 -3.11 -5.90 -8.36
C ASN A 30 -2.33 -4.95 -7.47
N PHE A 31 -2.69 -4.88 -6.21
CA PHE A 31 -1.98 -4.03 -5.25
C PHE A 31 -0.53 -4.49 -5.06
N SER A 32 -0.34 -5.79 -4.92
CA SER A 32 0.99 -6.37 -4.79
C SER A 32 1.85 -6.05 -6.01
N ARG A 33 1.25 -6.17 -7.20
CA ARG A 33 1.92 -5.83 -8.46
C ARG A 33 2.25 -4.33 -8.50
N LEU A 34 1.33 -3.50 -8.04
CA LEU A 34 1.51 -2.05 -8.00
C LEU A 34 2.72 -1.68 -7.14
N LEU A 35 2.91 -2.35 -6.02
CA LEU A 35 4.03 -2.09 -5.13
C LEU A 35 5.38 -2.52 -5.68
N ARG A 36 5.39 -3.31 -6.76
CA ARG A 36 6.64 -3.72 -7.40
C ARG A 36 7.16 -2.69 -8.38
N THR A 37 6.35 -1.70 -8.71
CA THR A 37 6.74 -0.64 -9.62
C THR A 37 6.80 0.68 -8.88
N PRO A 38 7.64 1.63 -9.35
CA PRO A 38 7.67 2.96 -8.73
C PRO A 38 6.29 3.61 -8.81
N LEU A 39 5.85 4.16 -7.69
CA LEU A 39 4.56 4.83 -7.60
C LEU A 39 4.72 6.32 -7.85
N SER A 40 3.70 6.93 -8.44
CA SER A 40 3.64 8.39 -8.53
C SER A 40 3.42 8.97 -7.13
N ASP A 41 3.73 10.24 -6.96
CA ASP A 41 3.56 10.90 -5.68
C ASP A 41 2.11 10.84 -5.21
N ASP A 42 1.17 11.01 -6.13
CA ASP A 42 -0.27 10.93 -5.82
C ASP A 42 -0.66 9.56 -5.29
N ASN A 43 -0.17 8.52 -5.93
CA ASN A 43 -0.48 7.15 -5.52
C ASN A 43 0.16 6.81 -4.17
N ARG A 44 1.39 7.27 -3.95
CA ARG A 44 2.05 7.06 -2.67
C ARG A 44 1.27 7.74 -1.55
N GLU A 45 0.87 8.98 -1.76
CA GLU A 45 0.11 9.73 -0.76
C GLU A 45 -1.22 9.04 -0.46
N LYS A 46 -1.90 8.56 -1.49
CA LYS A 46 -3.16 7.85 -1.31
C LYS A 46 -3.00 6.60 -0.46
N ILE A 47 -1.96 5.82 -0.74
CA ILE A 47 -1.68 4.59 0.02
C ILE A 47 -1.31 4.94 1.46
N LEU A 48 -0.49 5.94 1.67
CA LEU A 48 -0.09 6.36 3.01
C LEU A 48 -1.30 6.83 3.84
N ASN A 49 -2.23 7.54 3.20
CA ASN A 49 -3.46 7.96 3.86
C ASN A 49 -4.33 6.76 4.25
N ILE A 50 -4.39 5.76 3.39
CA ILE A 50 -5.14 4.54 3.68
C ILE A 50 -4.52 3.81 4.87
N ILE A 51 -3.20 3.65 4.87
CA ILE A 51 -2.49 3.00 5.98
C ILE A 51 -2.78 3.73 7.29
N ASP A 52 -2.83 5.03 7.23
CA ASP A 52 -3.06 5.86 8.41
C ASP A 52 -4.45 5.62 9.02
N LYS A 53 -5.41 5.24 8.20
CA LYS A 53 -6.76 4.91 8.68
C LYS A 53 -6.82 3.63 9.51
N PHE A 54 -5.85 2.75 9.32
CA PHE A 54 -5.82 1.45 10.00
C PHE A 54 -4.99 1.47 11.27
N LYS A 55 -4.94 2.50 11.96
CA LYS A 55 -4.14 2.60 13.18
C LYS A 55 -4.49 1.56 14.21
#